data_359a77c175338be25d8b3d4cbf65a9aa
#
_entry.id   359a77c175338be25d8b3d4cbf65a9aa
#
_cell.length_a   1.000
_cell.length_b   1.000
_cell.length_c   1.000
_cell.angle_alpha   90.00
_cell.angle_beta   90.00
_cell.angle_gamma   90.00
#
_symmetry.space_group_name_H-M   'P 1'
#
loop_
_entity.id
_entity.type
_entity.pdbx_description
1 polymer ?
#
loop_
_entity_poly.entity_id
_entity_poly.type
_entity_poly.pdbx_seq_one_letter_code
_entity_poly.pdbx_strand_id
1 'polypeptide(L)'
;MDAYERITRNAAEVVTEEEIEALADDPDGKRAYVGYEPSGVLHIGHMLTANKLIDLQEAGFEVTVLLADVHAYLNDKGSFEEIRHTAERMRDQFIAYGLDESNTQFVLGSDFQLDDDYTLDLHSLELETTLARAERAMAEITSGDSVKVSQAVYPLMQALDIPYLGVDLAIGGMEQRKVHMLARDVLPSIDREPPTSLHTPLIADLGTGRGKMSSSAGVTISMEDSRDDIESKVNDAYCPPTADPEPTDDGEARENPVLQVFEYHVFPRFDAVTVERPKEYGGDLAYEGYGALEADLESGELHPADAKGALAEYLDRLIAPGREQLAE
;
A
#
# COMPACT_ATOMS: atom_id res chain seq x y z
N MET A 1 6.42 18.43 -11.08
CA MET A 1 6.90 17.62 -9.92
C MET A 1 8.21 17.00 -10.33
N ASP A 2 9.29 17.23 -9.59
CA ASP A 2 10.59 16.62 -9.84
C ASP A 2 10.65 15.16 -9.32
N ALA A 3 11.80 14.47 -9.50
CA ALA A 3 11.93 13.07 -9.08
C ALA A 3 11.81 12.91 -7.56
N TYR A 4 12.44 13.78 -6.78
CA TYR A 4 12.36 13.73 -5.32
C TYR A 4 10.93 13.95 -4.82
N GLU A 5 10.23 14.96 -5.35
CA GLU A 5 8.83 15.24 -5.02
C GLU A 5 7.91 14.04 -5.36
N ARG A 6 8.16 13.33 -6.49
CA ARG A 6 7.41 12.12 -6.86
C ARG A 6 7.69 10.96 -5.92
N ILE A 7 8.96 10.70 -5.62
CA ILE A 7 9.37 9.62 -4.71
C ILE A 7 8.75 9.84 -3.33
N THR A 8 8.78 11.06 -2.81
CA THR A 8 8.34 11.37 -1.44
C THR A 8 6.86 11.72 -1.32
N ARG A 9 6.14 11.93 -2.43
CA ARG A 9 4.70 12.22 -2.40
C ARG A 9 3.94 11.18 -1.60
N ASN A 10 3.15 11.60 -0.60
CA ASN A 10 2.37 10.71 0.26
C ASN A 10 3.21 9.64 0.97
N ALA A 11 4.50 9.89 1.22
CA ALA A 11 5.30 9.07 2.11
C ALA A 11 5.06 9.50 3.56
N ALA A 12 4.82 8.53 4.44
CA ALA A 12 4.76 8.77 5.88
C ALA A 12 6.17 8.83 6.49
N GLU A 13 7.11 8.07 5.93
CA GLU A 13 8.50 8.01 6.38
C GLU A 13 9.41 7.58 5.22
N VAL A 14 10.62 8.11 5.20
CA VAL A 14 11.74 7.63 4.38
C VAL A 14 12.92 7.27 5.26
N VAL A 15 13.69 6.25 4.87
CA VAL A 15 14.87 5.78 5.62
C VAL A 15 15.99 5.45 4.64
N THR A 16 16.92 6.36 4.46
CA THR A 16 17.09 7.71 5.06
C THR A 16 16.82 8.80 4.01
N GLU A 17 16.66 10.05 4.44
CA GLU A 17 16.54 11.21 3.53
C GLU A 17 17.71 11.30 2.55
N GLU A 18 18.95 11.18 3.05
CA GLU A 18 20.16 11.23 2.24
C GLU A 18 20.19 10.12 1.16
N GLU A 19 19.73 8.91 1.48
CA GLU A 19 19.64 7.80 0.53
C GLU A 19 18.57 8.05 -0.53
N ILE A 20 17.44 8.64 -0.16
CA ILE A 20 16.36 9.01 -1.10
C ILE A 20 16.79 10.16 -2.02
N GLU A 21 17.49 11.18 -1.48
CA GLU A 21 18.03 12.27 -2.31
C GLU A 21 19.00 11.70 -3.37
N ALA A 22 19.89 10.78 -2.97
CA ALA A 22 20.82 10.13 -3.89
C ALA A 22 20.12 9.30 -4.99
N LEU A 23 19.01 8.63 -4.67
CA LEU A 23 18.19 7.91 -5.65
C LEU A 23 17.45 8.87 -6.58
N ALA A 24 16.99 10.01 -6.07
CA ALA A 24 16.29 11.03 -6.86
C ALA A 24 17.21 11.78 -7.84
N ASP A 25 18.49 11.92 -7.51
CA ASP A 25 19.50 12.55 -8.37
C ASP A 25 19.82 11.72 -9.63
N ASP A 26 19.70 10.39 -9.55
CA ASP A 26 19.96 9.46 -10.67
C ASP A 26 18.97 8.27 -10.62
N PRO A 27 17.70 8.50 -10.95
CA PRO A 27 16.66 7.48 -10.83
C PRO A 27 16.68 6.43 -11.95
N ASP A 28 17.27 6.75 -13.12
CA ASP A 28 17.26 5.88 -14.28
C ASP A 28 17.99 4.55 -14.03
N GLY A 29 17.27 3.45 -14.23
CA GLY A 29 17.78 2.10 -13.99
C GLY A 29 17.85 1.69 -12.50
N LYS A 30 17.39 2.55 -11.60
CA LYS A 30 17.13 2.17 -10.20
C LYS A 30 15.89 1.30 -10.11
N ARG A 31 15.87 0.39 -9.16
CA ARG A 31 14.77 -0.55 -8.94
C ARG A 31 14.10 -0.35 -7.60
N ALA A 32 12.77 -0.30 -7.64
CA ALA A 32 11.95 -0.25 -6.44
C ALA A 32 11.02 -1.45 -6.38
N TYR A 33 10.66 -1.93 -5.17
CA TYR A 33 9.74 -3.05 -5.05
C TYR A 33 8.72 -2.86 -3.94
N VAL A 34 7.59 -3.56 -4.12
CA VAL A 34 6.62 -3.87 -3.07
C VAL A 34 6.32 -5.36 -3.09
N GLY A 35 6.24 -5.98 -1.91
CA GLY A 35 5.80 -7.37 -1.75
C GLY A 35 4.33 -7.44 -1.33
N TYR A 36 3.58 -8.35 -1.96
CA TYR A 36 2.18 -8.61 -1.61
C TYR A 36 1.96 -10.11 -1.44
N GLU A 37 1.28 -10.50 -0.37
CA GLU A 37 0.73 -11.85 -0.27
C GLU A 37 -0.47 -12.01 -1.21
N PRO A 38 -0.47 -12.98 -2.13
CA PRO A 38 -1.63 -13.26 -2.96
C PRO A 38 -2.76 -13.86 -2.10
N SER A 39 -3.59 -13.01 -1.52
CA SER A 39 -4.64 -13.41 -0.58
C SER A 39 -6.05 -12.98 -0.97
N GLY A 40 -6.23 -12.33 -2.13
CA GLY A 40 -7.54 -11.87 -2.60
C GLY A 40 -7.46 -10.82 -3.70
N VAL A 41 -8.53 -10.07 -3.84
CA VAL A 41 -8.69 -9.00 -4.84
C VAL A 41 -7.92 -7.76 -4.42
N LEU A 42 -7.36 -7.05 -5.39
CA LEU A 42 -6.73 -5.75 -5.16
C LEU A 42 -7.79 -4.76 -4.63
N HIS A 43 -7.49 -4.09 -3.53
CA HIS A 43 -8.37 -3.11 -2.89
C HIS A 43 -7.63 -1.80 -2.61
N ILE A 44 -8.35 -0.75 -2.21
CA ILE A 44 -7.77 0.60 -2.05
C ILE A 44 -6.59 0.64 -1.07
N GLY A 45 -6.49 -0.25 -0.09
CA GLY A 45 -5.30 -0.39 0.74
C GLY A 45 -4.05 -0.82 -0.04
N HIS A 46 -4.19 -1.76 -1.00
CA HIS A 46 -3.12 -2.15 -1.91
C HIS A 46 -2.83 -1.07 -2.97
N MET A 47 -3.88 -0.38 -3.44
CA MET A 47 -3.76 0.68 -4.45
C MET A 47 -2.91 1.85 -3.95
N LEU A 48 -2.80 2.05 -2.64
CA LEU A 48 -1.93 3.09 -2.08
C LEU A 48 -0.46 2.87 -2.44
N THR A 49 0.04 1.65 -2.21
CA THR A 49 1.41 1.28 -2.62
C THR A 49 1.54 1.12 -4.14
N ALA A 50 0.46 0.72 -4.85
CA ALA A 50 0.44 0.73 -6.31
C ALA A 50 0.57 2.16 -6.88
N ASN A 51 -0.11 3.16 -6.30
CA ASN A 51 0.08 4.56 -6.67
C ASN A 51 1.54 4.99 -6.48
N LYS A 52 2.19 4.55 -5.39
CA LYS A 52 3.61 4.84 -5.17
C LYS A 52 4.51 4.19 -6.22
N LEU A 53 4.22 2.96 -6.66
CA LEU A 53 4.95 2.34 -7.76
C LEU A 53 4.78 3.12 -9.08
N ILE A 54 3.57 3.63 -9.37
CA ILE A 54 3.33 4.47 -10.54
C ILE A 54 4.14 5.78 -10.44
N ASP A 55 4.16 6.44 -9.27
CA ASP A 55 5.00 7.63 -9.03
C ASP A 55 6.48 7.36 -9.32
N LEU A 56 6.96 6.18 -8.93
CA LEU A 56 8.35 5.78 -9.14
C LEU A 56 8.64 5.46 -10.62
N GLN A 57 7.72 4.80 -11.33
CA GLN A 57 7.84 4.64 -12.78
C GLN A 57 7.91 5.99 -13.50
N GLU A 58 7.08 6.95 -13.11
CA GLU A 58 7.12 8.31 -13.63
C GLU A 58 8.37 9.10 -13.22
N ALA A 59 9.04 8.70 -12.15
CA ALA A 59 10.33 9.26 -11.73
C ALA A 59 11.53 8.62 -12.43
N GLY A 60 11.35 7.51 -13.19
CA GLY A 60 12.40 6.83 -13.94
C GLY A 60 12.84 5.48 -13.38
N PHE A 61 12.24 5.00 -12.28
CA PHE A 61 12.56 3.69 -11.70
C PHE A 61 11.96 2.54 -12.52
N GLU A 62 12.68 1.42 -12.55
CA GLU A 62 12.09 0.11 -12.85
C GLU A 62 11.38 -0.41 -11.57
N VAL A 63 10.19 -0.99 -11.70
CA VAL A 63 9.48 -1.49 -10.53
C VAL A 63 9.34 -3.01 -10.53
N THR A 64 9.41 -3.60 -9.34
CA THR A 64 9.21 -5.03 -9.10
C THR A 64 8.02 -5.22 -8.17
N VAL A 65 7.07 -6.02 -8.57
CA VAL A 65 5.96 -6.49 -7.73
C VAL A 65 6.28 -7.94 -7.34
N LEU A 66 6.63 -8.15 -6.07
CA LEU A 66 6.80 -9.49 -5.53
C LEU A 66 5.43 -10.04 -5.15
N LEU A 67 4.98 -11.08 -5.84
CA LEU A 67 3.82 -11.88 -5.47
C LEU A 67 4.30 -12.99 -4.55
N ALA A 68 4.27 -12.74 -3.25
CA ALA A 68 4.93 -13.52 -2.20
C ALA A 68 4.14 -14.81 -1.87
N ASP A 69 4.10 -15.75 -2.82
CA ASP A 69 3.30 -16.98 -2.74
C ASP A 69 3.77 -17.93 -1.63
N VAL A 70 5.08 -18.00 -1.35
CA VAL A 70 5.61 -18.77 -0.22
C VAL A 70 5.20 -18.15 1.12
N HIS A 71 5.24 -16.81 1.24
CA HIS A 71 4.77 -16.11 2.43
C HIS A 71 3.27 -16.33 2.67
N ALA A 72 2.45 -16.24 1.61
CA ALA A 72 1.02 -16.51 1.69
C ALA A 72 0.74 -17.95 2.15
N TYR A 73 1.51 -18.93 1.65
CA TYR A 73 1.42 -20.31 2.10
C TYR A 73 1.78 -20.48 3.58
N LEU A 74 2.85 -19.82 4.05
CA LEU A 74 3.27 -19.83 5.46
C LEU A 74 2.25 -19.16 6.40
N ASN A 75 1.42 -18.26 5.87
CA ASN A 75 0.33 -17.59 6.56
C ASN A 75 -1.05 -18.27 6.39
N ASP A 76 -1.10 -19.52 5.93
CA ASP A 76 -2.34 -20.32 5.76
C ASP A 76 -3.38 -19.64 4.83
N LYS A 77 -2.95 -18.95 3.76
CA LYS A 77 -3.87 -18.28 2.82
C LYS A 77 -4.50 -19.23 1.80
N GLY A 78 -4.13 -20.49 1.79
CA GLY A 78 -4.65 -21.53 0.91
C GLY A 78 -3.59 -22.53 0.46
N SER A 79 -3.94 -23.39 -0.49
CA SER A 79 -2.99 -24.26 -1.18
C SER A 79 -2.10 -23.44 -2.13
N PHE A 80 -0.93 -23.97 -2.46
CA PHE A 80 -0.01 -23.31 -3.42
C PHE A 80 -0.68 -23.05 -4.79
N GLU A 81 -1.56 -23.94 -5.23
CA GLU A 81 -2.29 -23.79 -6.50
C GLU A 81 -3.28 -22.61 -6.45
N GLU A 82 -4.07 -22.52 -5.37
CA GLU A 82 -5.00 -21.40 -5.16
C GLU A 82 -4.28 -20.06 -5.02
N ILE A 83 -3.16 -20.04 -4.27
CA ILE A 83 -2.33 -18.84 -4.07
C ILE A 83 -1.75 -18.36 -5.42
N ARG A 84 -1.22 -19.26 -6.25
CA ARG A 84 -0.68 -18.89 -7.58
C ARG A 84 -1.76 -18.38 -8.53
N HIS A 85 -2.94 -18.99 -8.52
CA HIS A 85 -4.06 -18.46 -9.30
C HIS A 85 -4.46 -17.05 -8.84
N THR A 86 -4.45 -16.81 -7.52
CA THR A 86 -4.69 -15.46 -6.97
C THR A 86 -3.58 -14.48 -7.38
N ALA A 87 -2.32 -14.93 -7.41
CA ALA A 87 -1.19 -14.13 -7.85
C ALA A 87 -1.33 -13.67 -9.31
N GLU A 88 -1.75 -14.57 -10.21
CA GLU A 88 -2.02 -14.24 -11.62
C GLU A 88 -3.12 -13.16 -11.72
N ARG A 89 -4.22 -13.31 -10.99
CA ARG A 89 -5.30 -12.32 -10.95
C ARG A 89 -4.82 -10.96 -10.40
N MET A 90 -4.02 -10.96 -9.33
CA MET A 90 -3.47 -9.72 -8.78
C MET A 90 -2.54 -9.02 -9.77
N ARG A 91 -1.70 -9.76 -10.52
CA ARG A 91 -0.88 -9.19 -11.58
C ARG A 91 -1.73 -8.44 -12.59
N ASP A 92 -2.79 -9.07 -13.11
CA ASP A 92 -3.68 -8.46 -14.11
C ASP A 92 -4.39 -7.23 -13.52
N GLN A 93 -4.77 -7.27 -12.24
CA GLN A 93 -5.38 -6.14 -11.54
C GLN A 93 -4.40 -4.97 -11.37
N PHE A 94 -3.11 -5.20 -11.08
CA PHE A 94 -2.12 -4.12 -11.01
C PHE A 94 -1.93 -3.43 -12.37
N ILE A 95 -1.85 -4.20 -13.45
CA ILE A 95 -1.74 -3.66 -14.82
C ILE A 95 -3.01 -2.86 -15.15
N ALA A 96 -4.18 -3.42 -14.89
CA ALA A 96 -5.46 -2.76 -15.11
C ALA A 96 -5.65 -1.49 -14.28
N TYR A 97 -5.07 -1.43 -13.08
CA TYR A 97 -5.06 -0.23 -12.23
C TYR A 97 -4.16 0.89 -12.78
N GLY A 98 -3.18 0.55 -13.63
CA GLY A 98 -2.35 1.52 -14.32
C GLY A 98 -0.84 1.39 -14.13
N LEU A 99 -0.34 0.28 -13.58
CA LEU A 99 1.09 -0.01 -13.67
C LEU A 99 1.49 -0.22 -15.12
N ASP A 100 2.57 0.43 -15.55
CA ASP A 100 3.15 0.18 -16.87
C ASP A 100 3.80 -1.21 -16.90
N GLU A 101 3.16 -2.15 -17.61
CA GLU A 101 3.66 -3.53 -17.75
C GLU A 101 5.06 -3.58 -18.36
N SER A 102 5.40 -2.65 -19.27
CA SER A 102 6.71 -2.62 -19.92
C SER A 102 7.85 -2.22 -18.99
N ASN A 103 7.53 -1.61 -17.85
CA ASN A 103 8.45 -1.15 -16.81
C ASN A 103 8.14 -1.81 -15.44
N THR A 104 7.46 -2.97 -15.44
CA THR A 104 7.13 -3.72 -14.24
C THR A 104 7.58 -5.17 -14.36
N GLN A 105 8.38 -5.63 -13.40
CA GLN A 105 8.69 -7.05 -13.25
C GLN A 105 7.77 -7.66 -12.18
N PHE A 106 6.97 -8.65 -12.56
CA PHE A 106 6.21 -9.48 -11.62
C PHE A 106 7.00 -10.74 -11.30
N VAL A 107 7.28 -11.00 -10.03
CA VAL A 107 8.09 -12.13 -9.56
C VAL A 107 7.31 -12.94 -8.53
N LEU A 108 7.25 -14.25 -8.68
CA LEU A 108 6.75 -15.13 -7.63
C LEU A 108 7.87 -15.38 -6.60
N GLY A 109 7.52 -15.38 -5.31
CA GLY A 109 8.47 -15.70 -4.26
C GLY A 109 9.11 -17.08 -4.46
N SER A 110 8.32 -18.06 -4.91
CA SER A 110 8.79 -19.42 -5.21
C SER A 110 9.78 -19.50 -6.39
N ASP A 111 9.98 -18.45 -7.16
CA ASP A 111 10.96 -18.44 -8.25
C ASP A 111 12.42 -18.37 -7.72
N PHE A 112 12.62 -17.95 -6.46
CA PHE A 112 13.95 -17.84 -5.86
C PHE A 112 14.01 -18.24 -4.36
N GLN A 113 12.93 -18.11 -3.60
CA GLN A 113 12.93 -18.36 -2.15
C GLN A 113 13.13 -19.83 -1.76
N LEU A 114 12.98 -20.75 -2.73
CA LEU A 114 13.17 -22.20 -2.53
C LEU A 114 14.53 -22.69 -3.03
N ASP A 115 15.40 -21.79 -3.50
CA ASP A 115 16.74 -22.13 -3.95
C ASP A 115 17.69 -22.42 -2.79
N ASP A 116 18.72 -23.25 -3.03
CA ASP A 116 19.70 -23.68 -2.03
C ASP A 116 20.45 -22.47 -1.42
N ASP A 117 20.86 -21.51 -2.25
CA ASP A 117 21.60 -20.32 -1.79
C ASP A 117 20.73 -19.42 -0.92
N TYR A 118 19.47 -19.19 -1.31
CA TYR A 118 18.50 -18.45 -0.51
C TYR A 118 18.26 -19.12 0.85
N THR A 119 18.07 -20.44 0.82
CA THR A 119 17.85 -21.22 2.04
C THR A 119 19.04 -21.14 2.99
N LEU A 120 20.28 -21.18 2.46
CA LEU A 120 21.49 -21.06 3.27
C LEU A 120 21.63 -19.65 3.87
N ASP A 121 21.40 -18.61 3.09
CA ASP A 121 21.41 -17.22 3.57
C ASP A 121 20.32 -16.99 4.64
N LEU A 122 19.12 -17.57 4.46
CA LEU A 122 18.06 -17.52 5.46
C LEU A 122 18.48 -18.17 6.78
N HIS A 123 19.07 -19.35 6.74
CA HIS A 123 19.59 -20.00 7.95
C HIS A 123 20.74 -19.19 8.61
N SER A 124 21.54 -18.47 7.82
CA SER A 124 22.55 -17.57 8.35
C SER A 124 21.92 -16.38 9.10
N LEU A 125 20.83 -15.80 8.59
CA LEU A 125 20.06 -14.77 9.30
C LEU A 125 19.39 -15.31 10.57
N GLU A 126 18.92 -16.57 10.56
CA GLU A 126 18.36 -17.22 11.76
C GLU A 126 19.39 -17.35 12.89
N LEU A 127 20.67 -17.55 12.58
CA LEU A 127 21.73 -17.59 13.56
C LEU A 127 22.01 -16.21 14.21
N GLU A 128 21.79 -15.13 13.49
CA GLU A 128 22.07 -13.75 13.92
C GLU A 128 20.83 -13.05 14.52
N THR A 129 19.66 -13.70 14.48
CA THR A 129 18.40 -13.08 14.93
C THR A 129 17.78 -13.86 16.10
N THR A 130 17.49 -13.15 17.18
CA THR A 130 16.75 -13.77 18.30
C THR A 130 15.27 -13.90 17.99
N LEU A 131 14.61 -14.96 18.48
CA LEU A 131 13.17 -15.16 18.34
C LEU A 131 12.35 -13.92 18.75
N ALA A 132 12.69 -13.31 19.90
CA ALA A 132 12.01 -12.11 20.37
C ALA A 132 12.16 -10.90 19.42
N ARG A 133 13.21 -10.85 18.59
CA ARG A 133 13.40 -9.81 17.58
C ARG A 133 12.53 -10.07 16.36
N ALA A 134 12.48 -11.32 15.90
CA ALA A 134 11.60 -11.74 14.81
C ALA A 134 10.12 -11.51 15.17
N GLU A 135 9.69 -11.91 16.37
CA GLU A 135 8.33 -11.68 16.87
C GLU A 135 7.96 -10.18 16.89
N ARG A 136 8.87 -9.31 17.35
CA ARG A 136 8.62 -7.85 17.34
C ARG A 136 8.50 -7.27 15.94
N ALA A 137 9.25 -7.80 14.96
CA ALA A 137 9.12 -7.37 13.58
C ALA A 137 7.76 -7.72 12.98
N MET A 138 7.17 -8.85 13.40
CA MET A 138 5.85 -9.30 12.93
C MET A 138 4.66 -8.71 13.67
N ALA A 139 4.86 -8.01 14.79
CA ALA A 139 3.78 -7.62 15.71
C ALA A 139 2.68 -6.73 15.08
N GLU A 140 2.96 -6.05 13.97
CA GLU A 140 1.99 -5.21 13.25
C GLU A 140 1.41 -5.90 12.01
N ILE A 141 1.98 -7.05 11.63
CA ILE A 141 1.61 -7.79 10.42
C ILE A 141 0.67 -8.96 10.77
N THR A 142 0.92 -9.63 11.90
CA THR A 142 0.13 -10.80 12.31
C THR A 142 -0.73 -10.50 13.54
N SER A 143 -1.93 -11.07 13.53
CA SER A 143 -2.86 -11.05 14.68
C SER A 143 -3.09 -12.50 15.16
N GLY A 144 -2.98 -12.75 16.48
CA GLY A 144 -3.30 -14.03 17.09
C GLY A 144 -2.51 -14.33 18.38
N ASP A 145 -3.10 -15.15 19.26
CA ASP A 145 -2.54 -15.46 20.59
C ASP A 145 -1.41 -16.51 20.57
N SER A 146 -1.12 -17.13 19.42
CA SER A 146 -0.13 -18.20 19.30
C SER A 146 0.71 -18.01 18.04
N VAL A 147 1.97 -17.64 18.22
CA VAL A 147 2.94 -17.45 17.13
C VAL A 147 3.41 -18.82 16.62
N LYS A 148 3.22 -19.08 15.31
CA LYS A 148 3.78 -20.26 14.64
C LYS A 148 5.25 -20.05 14.32
N VAL A 149 6.02 -21.12 14.16
CA VAL A 149 7.44 -21.05 13.73
C VAL A 149 7.58 -20.32 12.39
N SER A 150 6.66 -20.54 11.45
CA SER A 150 6.63 -19.84 10.17
C SER A 150 6.58 -18.32 10.31
N GLN A 151 5.86 -17.80 11.31
CA GLN A 151 5.74 -16.37 11.60
C GLN A 151 7.04 -15.78 12.18
N ALA A 152 7.90 -16.60 12.80
CA ALA A 152 9.22 -16.14 13.24
C ALA A 152 10.24 -16.10 12.10
N VAL A 153 10.09 -16.95 11.09
CA VAL A 153 10.95 -17.00 9.90
C VAL A 153 10.53 -15.95 8.86
N TYR A 154 9.24 -15.65 8.75
CA TYR A 154 8.65 -14.73 7.79
C TYR A 154 9.41 -13.38 7.66
N PRO A 155 9.70 -12.62 8.72
CA PRO A 155 10.36 -11.32 8.60
C PRO A 155 11.81 -11.43 8.13
N LEU A 156 12.48 -12.57 8.33
CA LEU A 156 13.81 -12.83 7.81
C LEU A 156 13.78 -13.13 6.31
N MET A 157 12.78 -13.86 5.85
CA MET A 157 12.54 -14.07 4.43
C MET A 157 12.26 -12.75 3.73
N GLN A 158 11.35 -11.93 4.26
CA GLN A 158 11.03 -10.63 3.68
C GLN A 158 12.27 -9.70 3.65
N ALA A 159 13.11 -9.73 4.68
CA ALA A 159 14.38 -9.01 4.68
C ALA A 159 15.31 -9.50 3.56
N LEU A 160 15.38 -10.81 3.35
CA LEU A 160 16.25 -11.45 2.37
C LEU A 160 15.75 -11.28 0.93
N ASP A 161 14.44 -11.14 0.71
CA ASP A 161 13.87 -10.87 -0.61
C ASP A 161 14.50 -9.63 -1.27
N ILE A 162 14.80 -8.60 -0.49
CA ILE A 162 15.33 -7.33 -0.99
C ILE A 162 16.63 -7.49 -1.79
N PRO A 163 17.71 -8.08 -1.22
CA PRO A 163 18.95 -8.30 -1.97
C PRO A 163 18.81 -9.34 -3.08
N TYR A 164 17.92 -10.34 -2.94
CA TYR A 164 17.68 -11.35 -3.99
C TYR A 164 16.94 -10.78 -5.19
N LEU A 165 16.05 -9.82 -4.99
CA LEU A 165 15.42 -9.05 -6.07
C LEU A 165 16.35 -7.98 -6.66
N GLY A 166 17.45 -7.66 -5.98
CA GLY A 166 18.45 -6.68 -6.42
C GLY A 166 17.86 -5.28 -6.56
N VAL A 167 17.05 -4.86 -5.60
CA VAL A 167 16.35 -3.57 -5.60
C VAL A 167 17.08 -2.53 -4.76
N ASP A 168 16.98 -1.26 -5.17
CA ASP A 168 17.59 -0.11 -4.50
C ASP A 168 16.65 0.46 -3.44
N LEU A 169 15.31 0.37 -3.64
CA LEU A 169 14.28 0.95 -2.78
C LEU A 169 13.21 -0.07 -2.42
N ALA A 170 13.05 -0.32 -1.12
CA ALA A 170 11.98 -1.16 -0.58
C ALA A 170 10.80 -0.29 -0.10
N ILE A 171 9.59 -0.62 -0.55
CA ILE A 171 8.37 0.12 -0.23
C ILE A 171 7.41 -0.78 0.52
N GLY A 172 6.73 -0.21 1.51
CA GLY A 172 5.64 -0.86 2.22
C GLY A 172 4.77 0.16 2.93
N GLY A 173 3.65 -0.26 3.50
CA GLY A 173 2.94 0.57 4.47
C GLY A 173 3.73 0.68 5.79
N MET A 174 3.32 1.60 6.67
CA MET A 174 3.96 1.79 7.99
C MET A 174 4.01 0.50 8.83
N GLU A 175 3.12 -0.46 8.60
CA GLU A 175 3.15 -1.77 9.27
C GLU A 175 4.37 -2.62 8.86
N GLN A 176 4.98 -2.35 7.70
CA GLN A 176 6.19 -3.05 7.21
C GLN A 176 7.48 -2.45 7.79
N ARG A 177 7.39 -1.28 8.42
CA ARG A 177 8.55 -0.55 8.95
C ARG A 177 9.48 -1.41 9.81
N LYS A 178 8.91 -2.19 10.73
CA LYS A 178 9.71 -3.02 11.64
C LYS A 178 10.50 -4.10 10.91
N VAL A 179 9.96 -4.66 9.84
CA VAL A 179 10.65 -5.66 9.01
C VAL A 179 11.76 -4.98 8.19
N HIS A 180 11.53 -3.80 7.62
CA HIS A 180 12.57 -3.07 6.90
C HIS A 180 13.70 -2.63 7.84
N MET A 181 13.40 -2.22 9.09
CA MET A 181 14.44 -1.93 10.08
C MET A 181 15.18 -3.21 10.51
N LEU A 182 14.50 -4.35 10.61
CA LEU A 182 15.18 -5.63 10.83
C LEU A 182 16.13 -5.93 9.67
N ALA A 183 15.69 -5.76 8.42
CA ALA A 183 16.53 -5.97 7.24
C ALA A 183 17.80 -5.11 7.28
N ARG A 184 17.69 -3.82 7.59
CA ARG A 184 18.83 -2.91 7.73
C ARG A 184 19.84 -3.37 8.79
N ASP A 185 19.36 -4.02 9.84
CA ASP A 185 20.22 -4.47 10.94
C ASP A 185 20.87 -5.84 10.67
N VAL A 186 20.18 -6.76 9.97
CA VAL A 186 20.66 -8.15 9.86
C VAL A 186 21.38 -8.47 8.53
N LEU A 187 21.03 -7.82 7.43
CA LEU A 187 21.63 -8.08 6.12
C LEU A 187 23.16 -7.87 6.09
N PRO A 188 23.74 -6.86 6.78
CA PRO A 188 25.18 -6.73 6.84
C PRO A 188 25.90 -7.93 7.47
N SER A 189 25.25 -8.75 8.29
CA SER A 189 25.86 -9.95 8.88
C SER A 189 26.15 -11.08 7.88
N ILE A 190 25.51 -11.00 6.70
CA ILE A 190 25.71 -11.93 5.57
C ILE A 190 26.29 -11.23 4.34
N ASP A 191 27.01 -10.13 4.55
CA ASP A 191 27.66 -9.33 3.50
C ASP A 191 26.67 -8.81 2.42
N ARG A 192 25.43 -8.45 2.83
CA ARG A 192 24.42 -7.82 1.98
C ARG A 192 24.20 -6.36 2.41
N GLU A 193 23.97 -5.48 1.44
CA GLU A 193 23.70 -4.07 1.71
C GLU A 193 22.33 -3.87 2.36
N PRO A 194 22.23 -2.93 3.33
CA PRO A 194 20.93 -2.57 3.91
C PRO A 194 20.07 -1.81 2.89
N PRO A 195 18.74 -2.05 2.86
CA PRO A 195 17.89 -1.38 1.90
C PRO A 195 17.62 0.08 2.27
N THR A 196 17.52 0.96 1.26
CA THR A 196 16.75 2.21 1.39
C THR A 196 15.27 1.86 1.48
N SER A 197 14.53 2.52 2.35
CA SER A 197 13.13 2.18 2.59
C SER A 197 12.22 3.40 2.57
N LEU A 198 11.02 3.24 2.02
CA LEU A 198 9.94 4.23 2.04
C LEU A 198 8.67 3.57 2.58
N HIS A 199 8.00 4.25 3.50
CA HIS A 199 6.76 3.78 4.08
C HIS A 199 5.61 4.72 3.73
N THR A 200 4.55 4.14 3.16
CA THR A 200 3.29 4.85 2.92
C THR A 200 2.45 4.89 4.20
N PRO A 201 1.58 5.89 4.38
CA PRO A 201 0.62 5.88 5.47
C PRO A 201 -0.30 4.66 5.38
N LEU A 202 -1.11 4.46 6.41
CA LEU A 202 -2.19 3.47 6.43
C LEU A 202 -3.52 4.19 6.24
N ILE A 203 -4.43 3.60 5.49
CA ILE A 203 -5.80 4.09 5.38
C ILE A 203 -6.63 3.42 6.47
N ALA A 204 -7.34 4.21 7.24
CA ALA A 204 -8.25 3.72 8.26
C ALA A 204 -9.42 2.94 7.64
N ASP A 205 -10.01 2.02 8.42
CA ASP A 205 -11.22 1.32 8.00
C ASP A 205 -12.32 2.30 7.59
N LEU A 206 -12.90 2.09 6.42
CA LEU A 206 -13.81 3.04 5.79
C LEU A 206 -15.07 3.29 6.63
N GLY A 207 -15.59 2.27 7.29
CA GLY A 207 -16.82 2.38 8.08
C GLY A 207 -16.62 2.98 9.46
N THR A 208 -15.47 2.72 10.08
CA THR A 208 -15.25 3.06 11.49
C THR A 208 -14.24 4.18 11.71
N GLY A 209 -13.38 4.46 10.75
CA GLY A 209 -12.24 5.37 10.90
C GLY A 209 -11.15 4.85 11.85
N ARG A 210 -11.14 3.56 12.19
CA ARG A 210 -10.20 2.96 13.16
C ARG A 210 -9.28 1.94 12.50
N GLY A 211 -8.11 1.75 13.10
CA GLY A 211 -7.14 0.76 12.67
C GLY A 211 -6.70 0.95 11.21
N LYS A 212 -6.34 -0.15 10.56
CA LYS A 212 -6.00 -0.15 9.13
C LYS A 212 -7.09 -0.85 8.31
N MET A 213 -7.33 -0.38 7.11
CA MET A 213 -8.17 -1.05 6.14
C MET A 213 -7.61 -2.44 5.81
N SER A 214 -8.47 -3.46 5.83
CA SER A 214 -8.09 -4.85 5.61
C SER A 214 -9.18 -5.61 4.88
N SER A 215 -8.79 -6.51 3.96
CA SER A 215 -9.72 -7.40 3.28
C SER A 215 -10.43 -8.40 4.20
N SER A 216 -9.88 -8.68 5.37
CA SER A 216 -10.41 -9.66 6.32
C SER A 216 -11.26 -9.06 7.44
N ALA A 217 -11.23 -7.75 7.62
CA ALA A 217 -11.98 -7.04 8.67
C ALA A 217 -12.38 -5.65 8.17
N GLY A 218 -13.67 -5.31 8.30
CA GLY A 218 -14.18 -3.99 7.94
C GLY A 218 -14.67 -3.85 6.50
N VAL A 219 -14.93 -2.60 6.09
CA VAL A 219 -15.42 -2.23 4.76
C VAL A 219 -14.26 -1.77 3.91
N THR A 220 -14.04 -2.41 2.76
CA THR A 220 -13.04 -2.01 1.78
C THR A 220 -13.62 -1.92 0.38
N ILE A 221 -13.03 -1.10 -0.48
CA ILE A 221 -13.38 -0.97 -1.89
C ILE A 221 -12.34 -1.72 -2.72
N SER A 222 -12.78 -2.60 -3.60
CA SER A 222 -11.96 -3.46 -4.42
C SER A 222 -12.06 -3.14 -5.92
N MET A 223 -11.11 -3.69 -6.70
CA MET A 223 -11.12 -3.58 -8.17
C MET A 223 -12.35 -4.23 -8.83
N GLU A 224 -13.08 -5.10 -8.13
CA GLU A 224 -14.23 -5.81 -8.65
C GLU A 224 -15.57 -5.18 -8.24
N ASP A 225 -15.55 -4.15 -7.37
CA ASP A 225 -16.78 -3.48 -6.94
C ASP A 225 -17.45 -2.77 -8.10
N SER A 226 -18.77 -2.96 -8.22
CA SER A 226 -19.58 -2.17 -9.12
C SER A 226 -19.69 -0.72 -8.64
N ARG A 227 -20.16 0.18 -9.53
CA ARG A 227 -20.44 1.56 -9.14
C ARG A 227 -21.41 1.63 -7.96
N ASP A 228 -22.47 0.82 -7.98
CA ASP A 228 -23.48 0.79 -6.90
C ASP A 228 -22.87 0.31 -5.57
N ASP A 229 -21.92 -0.66 -5.62
CA ASP A 229 -21.19 -1.12 -4.42
C ASP A 229 -20.31 -0.02 -3.86
N ILE A 230 -19.57 0.70 -4.72
CA ILE A 230 -18.72 1.83 -4.33
C ILE A 230 -19.57 2.93 -3.69
N GLU A 231 -20.65 3.34 -4.33
CA GLU A 231 -21.57 4.35 -3.81
C GLU A 231 -22.13 3.96 -2.44
N SER A 232 -22.57 2.70 -2.28
CA SER A 232 -23.08 2.19 -1.01
C SER A 232 -22.02 2.23 0.10
N LYS A 233 -20.81 1.71 -0.17
CA LYS A 233 -19.71 1.65 0.79
C LYS A 233 -19.23 3.05 1.20
N VAL A 234 -19.12 3.98 0.25
CA VAL A 234 -18.71 5.36 0.53
C VAL A 234 -19.78 6.14 1.29
N ASN A 235 -21.07 5.91 0.97
CA ASN A 235 -22.16 6.55 1.71
C ASN A 235 -22.19 6.14 3.18
N ASP A 236 -21.83 4.90 3.49
CA ASP A 236 -21.75 4.40 4.86
C ASP A 236 -20.40 4.72 5.56
N ALA A 237 -19.44 5.32 4.84
CA ALA A 237 -18.12 5.63 5.38
C ALA A 237 -18.19 6.65 6.53
N TYR A 238 -17.28 6.52 7.47
CA TYR A 238 -17.05 7.51 8.51
C TYR A 238 -16.42 8.76 7.90
N CYS A 239 -17.04 9.92 8.10
CA CYS A 239 -16.58 11.19 7.57
C CYS A 239 -16.95 12.32 8.54
N PRO A 240 -16.16 12.57 9.59
CA PRO A 240 -16.35 13.71 10.47
C PRO A 240 -16.00 15.01 9.72
N PRO A 241 -16.51 16.17 10.17
CA PRO A 241 -16.19 17.47 9.56
C PRO A 241 -14.83 18.01 10.03
N THR A 242 -13.81 17.14 10.11
CA THR A 242 -12.45 17.47 10.50
C THR A 242 -11.47 16.46 9.93
N ALA A 243 -10.25 16.92 9.64
CA ALA A 243 -9.11 16.07 9.30
C ALA A 243 -8.40 15.54 10.56
N ASP A 244 -8.47 16.27 11.67
CA ASP A 244 -7.81 15.88 12.92
C ASP A 244 -8.37 14.58 13.47
N PRO A 245 -7.49 13.64 13.90
CA PRO A 245 -7.92 12.38 14.50
C PRO A 245 -8.78 12.60 15.76
N GLU A 246 -9.94 11.98 15.81
CA GLU A 246 -10.82 12.08 16.98
C GLU A 246 -10.39 11.08 18.08
N PRO A 247 -10.06 11.54 19.30
CA PRO A 247 -9.73 10.66 20.41
C PRO A 247 -10.95 9.85 20.84
N THR A 248 -10.73 8.59 21.20
CA THR A 248 -11.76 7.70 21.71
C THR A 248 -11.48 7.27 23.15
N ASP A 249 -12.51 6.79 23.86
CA ASP A 249 -12.41 6.38 25.27
C ASP A 249 -11.47 5.19 25.50
N ASP A 250 -11.21 4.38 24.47
CA ASP A 250 -10.28 3.24 24.48
C ASP A 250 -8.83 3.63 24.15
N GLY A 251 -8.59 4.91 23.82
CA GLY A 251 -7.26 5.45 23.53
C GLY A 251 -6.81 5.27 22.09
N GLU A 252 -7.63 4.70 21.21
CA GLU A 252 -7.39 4.71 19.76
C GLU A 252 -7.95 6.00 19.17
N ALA A 253 -7.24 6.58 18.18
CA ALA A 253 -7.76 7.70 17.40
C ALA A 253 -8.67 7.20 16.28
N ARG A 254 -9.66 8.00 15.88
CA ARG A 254 -10.45 7.80 14.66
C ARG A 254 -10.00 8.81 13.63
N GLU A 255 -9.52 8.29 12.51
CA GLU A 255 -9.12 9.07 11.34
C GLU A 255 -10.34 9.36 10.43
N ASN A 256 -10.18 10.28 9.49
CA ASN A 256 -11.18 10.52 8.45
C ASN A 256 -10.81 9.77 7.16
N PRO A 257 -11.30 8.53 6.94
CA PRO A 257 -10.92 7.73 5.76
C PRO A 257 -11.38 8.34 4.44
N VAL A 258 -12.44 9.15 4.42
CA VAL A 258 -12.89 9.85 3.21
C VAL A 258 -11.84 10.86 2.75
N LEU A 259 -11.30 11.65 3.66
CA LEU A 259 -10.21 12.60 3.37
C LEU A 259 -8.93 11.87 2.99
N GLN A 260 -8.57 10.79 3.70
CA GLN A 260 -7.40 9.98 3.37
C GLN A 260 -7.48 9.40 1.94
N VAL A 261 -8.65 8.94 1.50
CA VAL A 261 -8.82 8.41 0.14
C VAL A 261 -8.76 9.53 -0.90
N PHE A 262 -9.27 10.73 -0.63
CA PHE A 262 -9.04 11.88 -1.50
C PHE A 262 -7.56 12.20 -1.63
N GLU A 263 -6.85 12.32 -0.51
CA GLU A 263 -5.43 12.67 -0.47
C GLU A 263 -4.56 11.64 -1.21
N TYR A 264 -4.77 10.34 -0.92
CA TYR A 264 -3.84 9.30 -1.35
C TYR A 264 -4.23 8.61 -2.65
N HIS A 265 -5.49 8.71 -3.10
CA HIS A 265 -5.94 8.05 -4.33
C HIS A 265 -6.46 9.02 -5.38
N VAL A 266 -7.26 10.01 -4.99
CA VAL A 266 -7.91 10.88 -5.99
C VAL A 266 -6.95 11.96 -6.47
N PHE A 267 -6.42 12.79 -5.59
CA PHE A 267 -5.53 13.88 -5.98
C PHE A 267 -4.21 13.46 -6.63
N PRO A 268 -3.62 12.28 -6.36
CA PRO A 268 -2.48 11.79 -7.12
C PRO A 268 -2.77 11.45 -8.58
N ARG A 269 -4.04 11.21 -8.93
CA ARG A 269 -4.47 10.69 -10.24
C ARG A 269 -5.32 11.66 -11.06
N PHE A 270 -5.82 12.72 -10.46
CA PHE A 270 -6.67 13.73 -11.09
C PHE A 270 -6.15 15.13 -10.79
N ASP A 271 -5.97 15.96 -11.82
CA ASP A 271 -5.48 17.34 -11.70
C ASP A 271 -6.45 18.26 -10.93
N ALA A 272 -7.75 17.92 -10.97
CA ALA A 272 -8.78 18.67 -10.25
C ALA A 272 -9.94 17.75 -9.86
N VAL A 273 -10.57 18.08 -8.73
CA VAL A 273 -11.77 17.44 -8.20
C VAL A 273 -12.93 18.42 -8.24
N THR A 274 -14.02 18.03 -8.88
CA THR A 274 -15.28 18.79 -8.87
C THR A 274 -16.30 18.06 -8.00
N VAL A 275 -16.87 18.77 -7.03
CA VAL A 275 -17.98 18.30 -6.21
C VAL A 275 -19.25 18.93 -6.76
N GLU A 276 -20.08 18.15 -7.44
CA GLU A 276 -21.36 18.61 -7.98
C GLU A 276 -22.38 18.82 -6.85
N ARG A 277 -22.99 20.01 -6.79
CA ARG A 277 -24.01 20.35 -5.79
C ARG A 277 -25.19 21.09 -6.43
N PRO A 278 -26.40 20.91 -5.89
CA PRO A 278 -27.54 21.76 -6.26
C PRO A 278 -27.25 23.24 -6.02
N LYS A 279 -27.75 24.11 -6.91
CA LYS A 279 -27.55 25.58 -6.80
C LYS A 279 -28.09 26.17 -5.50
N GLU A 280 -29.10 25.55 -4.89
CA GLU A 280 -29.65 25.94 -3.60
C GLU A 280 -28.68 25.77 -2.43
N TYR A 281 -27.65 24.89 -2.60
CA TYR A 281 -26.56 24.65 -1.65
C TYR A 281 -25.24 25.32 -2.08
N GLY A 282 -25.30 26.32 -2.98
CA GLY A 282 -24.13 27.08 -3.40
C GLY A 282 -23.59 26.71 -4.78
N GLY A 283 -24.05 25.61 -5.39
CA GLY A 283 -23.53 25.09 -6.66
C GLY A 283 -22.22 24.33 -6.51
N ASP A 284 -21.61 23.96 -7.65
CA ASP A 284 -20.44 23.11 -7.69
C ASP A 284 -19.21 23.76 -7.03
N LEU A 285 -18.39 22.94 -6.37
CA LEU A 285 -17.06 23.31 -5.86
C LEU A 285 -15.98 22.62 -6.71
N ALA A 286 -14.88 23.31 -6.94
CA ALA A 286 -13.74 22.77 -7.69
C ALA A 286 -12.44 22.96 -6.91
N TYR A 287 -11.64 21.91 -6.81
CA TYR A 287 -10.40 21.85 -6.04
C TYR A 287 -9.25 21.39 -6.93
N GLU A 288 -8.19 22.19 -7.03
CA GLU A 288 -6.94 21.85 -7.71
C GLU A 288 -5.92 21.16 -6.79
N GLY A 289 -6.26 20.96 -5.50
CA GLY A 289 -5.41 20.29 -4.52
C GLY A 289 -6.16 19.91 -3.25
N TYR A 290 -5.66 18.87 -2.58
CA TYR A 290 -6.26 18.29 -1.39
C TYR A 290 -6.50 19.30 -0.27
N GLY A 291 -5.51 20.14 0.07
CA GLY A 291 -5.63 21.08 1.20
C GLY A 291 -6.79 22.08 1.09
N ALA A 292 -7.23 22.43 -0.14
CA ALA A 292 -8.40 23.29 -0.32
C ALA A 292 -9.71 22.52 -0.03
N LEU A 293 -9.80 21.26 -0.44
CA LEU A 293 -10.94 20.38 -0.14
C LEU A 293 -11.06 20.13 1.37
N GLU A 294 -9.95 19.82 2.02
CA GLU A 294 -9.85 19.62 3.46
C GLU A 294 -10.33 20.86 4.23
N ALA A 295 -9.80 22.05 3.89
CA ALA A 295 -10.17 23.31 4.53
C ALA A 295 -11.67 23.63 4.38
N ASP A 296 -12.27 23.34 3.22
CA ASP A 296 -13.69 23.55 2.99
C ASP A 296 -14.56 22.55 3.76
N LEU A 297 -14.09 21.30 3.95
CA LEU A 297 -14.77 20.35 4.82
C LEU A 297 -14.74 20.83 6.29
N GLU A 298 -13.60 21.29 6.78
CA GLU A 298 -13.44 21.77 8.16
C GLU A 298 -14.22 23.06 8.43
N SER A 299 -14.30 23.95 7.44
CA SER A 299 -15.09 25.17 7.57
C SER A 299 -16.60 24.94 7.46
N GLY A 300 -17.02 23.76 6.96
CA GLY A 300 -18.40 23.40 6.68
C GLY A 300 -18.92 23.94 5.34
N GLU A 301 -18.08 24.54 4.49
CA GLU A 301 -18.45 24.90 3.11
C GLU A 301 -18.69 23.65 2.26
N LEU A 302 -17.88 22.61 2.44
CA LEU A 302 -18.09 21.29 1.89
C LEU A 302 -18.76 20.37 2.93
N HIS A 303 -19.99 19.96 2.65
CA HIS A 303 -20.70 19.04 3.53
C HIS A 303 -20.18 17.60 3.35
N PRO A 304 -20.03 16.78 4.43
CA PRO A 304 -19.58 15.38 4.34
C PRO A 304 -20.35 14.52 3.32
N ALA A 305 -21.65 14.74 3.16
CA ALA A 305 -22.45 13.99 2.18
C ALA A 305 -22.06 14.33 0.73
N ASP A 306 -21.74 15.60 0.43
CA ASP A 306 -21.30 16.03 -0.89
C ASP A 306 -19.88 15.51 -1.18
N ALA A 307 -19.00 15.53 -0.17
CA ALA A 307 -17.66 14.94 -0.25
C ALA A 307 -17.73 13.43 -0.56
N LYS A 308 -18.61 12.68 0.12
CA LYS A 308 -18.81 11.24 -0.14
C LYS A 308 -19.34 10.99 -1.54
N GLY A 309 -20.31 11.77 -2.03
CA GLY A 309 -20.83 11.66 -3.39
C GLY A 309 -19.75 11.83 -4.45
N ALA A 310 -18.92 12.87 -4.31
CA ALA A 310 -17.78 13.11 -5.18
C ALA A 310 -16.74 11.98 -5.07
N LEU A 311 -16.40 11.53 -3.85
CA LEU A 311 -15.45 10.44 -3.65
C LEU A 311 -15.88 9.17 -4.38
N ALA A 312 -17.16 8.77 -4.27
CA ALA A 312 -17.69 7.59 -4.94
C ALA A 312 -17.54 7.70 -6.47
N GLU A 313 -17.84 8.88 -7.05
CA GLU A 313 -17.65 9.12 -8.47
C GLU A 313 -16.20 9.00 -8.91
N TYR A 314 -15.27 9.65 -8.19
CA TYR A 314 -13.84 9.61 -8.54
C TYR A 314 -13.23 8.22 -8.34
N LEU A 315 -13.65 7.47 -7.33
CA LEU A 315 -13.24 6.06 -7.15
C LEU A 315 -13.77 5.18 -8.27
N ASP A 316 -15.03 5.34 -8.68
CA ASP A 316 -15.55 4.59 -9.84
C ASP A 316 -14.74 4.91 -11.10
N ARG A 317 -14.48 6.18 -11.39
CA ARG A 317 -13.64 6.61 -12.53
C ARG A 317 -12.22 6.03 -12.48
N LEU A 318 -11.66 5.84 -11.28
CA LEU A 318 -10.33 5.26 -11.08
C LEU A 318 -10.33 3.75 -11.32
N ILE A 319 -11.39 3.05 -10.92
CA ILE A 319 -11.47 1.59 -10.92
C ILE A 319 -12.14 1.06 -12.20
N ALA A 320 -13.09 1.78 -12.78
CA ALA A 320 -13.90 1.31 -13.91
C ALA A 320 -13.06 0.81 -15.10
N PRO A 321 -11.98 1.48 -15.55
CA PRO A 321 -11.17 1.00 -16.67
C PRO A 321 -10.58 -0.39 -16.41
N GLY A 322 -10.07 -0.61 -15.19
CA GLY A 322 -9.52 -1.90 -14.78
C GLY A 322 -10.59 -2.98 -14.64
N ARG A 323 -11.73 -2.64 -14.06
CA ARG A 323 -12.88 -3.55 -13.94
C ARG A 323 -13.39 -4.00 -15.31
N GLU A 324 -13.47 -3.11 -16.29
CA GLU A 324 -13.90 -3.43 -17.66
C GLU A 324 -12.91 -4.35 -18.37
N GLN A 325 -11.59 -4.07 -18.25
CA GLN A 325 -10.54 -4.91 -18.82
C GLN A 325 -10.52 -6.32 -18.23
N LEU A 326 -10.78 -6.47 -16.92
CA LEU A 326 -10.83 -7.78 -16.25
C LEU A 326 -12.10 -8.58 -16.55
N ALA A 327 -13.14 -7.95 -17.14
CA ALA A 327 -14.38 -8.61 -17.53
C ALA A 327 -14.34 -9.21 -18.96
N GLU A 328 -13.35 -8.82 -19.77
CA GLU A 328 -13.09 -9.34 -21.13
C GLU A 328 -12.30 -10.65 -21.10
#